data_77ab144c8a62af1bff3d8ad6e283a349
#
_entry.id   77ab144c8a62af1bff3d8ad6e283a349
#
_cell.length_a   1.000
_cell.length_b   1.000
_cell.length_c   1.000
_cell.angle_alpha   90.00
_cell.angle_beta   90.00
_cell.angle_gamma   90.00
#
_symmetry.space_group_name_H-M   'P 1'
#
loop_
_entity.id
_entity.type
_entity.pdbx_description
1 polymer ?
#
loop_
_entity_poly.entity_id
_entity_poly.type
_entity_poly.pdbx_seq_one_letter_code
_entity_poly.pdbx_strand_id
1 'polypeptide(L)'
;MLSIGCLRENNDDDFRVSLSPETSKKLIKKNIKVFVQENCGLKSGFNNKDYENVGVKILKSSESVIENSDIIISVNPLDIEYEKISKNTKSKIFIGNFNFNNSIPDSRFTFLALERIPRIARAQSMDILSSQASIAGYQSSLLAANHLKKYFPMLITAAGTISPAKILVIGAGVAGLQAIATCNRLGARVTGFDIRESTKEQVESVGGKFLELNYEYDDSDKQGYAKEQSLDKQEKQNEMLSKYIQSSDCVITTASIPGKKAPL
;
A
#
# COMPACT_ATOMS: atom_id res chain seq x y z
N MET A 1 26.02 -19.84 5.99
CA MET A 1 25.00 -19.68 4.96
C MET A 1 23.90 -18.84 5.57
N LEU A 2 23.53 -17.74 4.93
CA LEU A 2 22.50 -16.82 5.42
C LEU A 2 21.14 -17.52 5.51
N SER A 3 20.37 -17.20 6.55
CA SER A 3 19.04 -17.77 6.78
C SER A 3 18.00 -16.67 7.01
N ILE A 4 16.82 -16.86 6.43
CA ILE A 4 15.69 -15.93 6.53
C ILE A 4 14.51 -16.67 7.14
N GLY A 5 13.86 -16.04 8.11
CA GLY A 5 12.65 -16.52 8.77
C GLY A 5 11.44 -15.65 8.45
N CYS A 6 10.31 -16.29 8.18
CA CYS A 6 9.01 -15.65 8.05
C CYS A 6 8.08 -16.15 9.14
N LEU A 7 7.54 -15.24 9.94
CA LEU A 7 6.59 -15.54 11.00
C LEU A 7 5.15 -15.42 10.48
N ARG A 8 4.23 -16.04 11.19
CA ARG A 8 2.81 -15.84 10.95
C ARG A 8 2.42 -14.45 11.47
N GLU A 9 1.70 -13.72 10.64
CA GLU A 9 1.15 -12.42 11.03
C GLU A 9 0.02 -12.58 12.06
N ASN A 10 0.03 -11.74 13.09
CA ASN A 10 -0.94 -11.83 14.20
C ASN A 10 -2.21 -11.00 13.96
N ASN A 11 -2.24 -10.16 12.91
CA ASN A 11 -3.41 -9.37 12.58
C ASN A 11 -4.44 -10.24 11.83
N ASP A 12 -5.63 -10.43 12.42
CA ASP A 12 -6.68 -11.27 11.81
C ASP A 12 -7.31 -10.65 10.56
N ASP A 13 -7.29 -9.35 10.43
CA ASP A 13 -7.82 -8.61 9.28
C ASP A 13 -6.80 -8.45 8.14
N ASP A 14 -5.55 -8.90 8.35
CA ASP A 14 -4.50 -8.83 7.34
C ASP A 14 -4.20 -10.21 6.75
N PHE A 15 -4.45 -10.35 5.45
CA PHE A 15 -4.28 -11.60 4.72
C PHE A 15 -2.89 -11.74 4.07
N ARG A 16 -2.01 -10.76 4.24
CA ARG A 16 -0.67 -10.77 3.62
C ARG A 16 0.28 -11.72 4.36
N VAL A 17 1.28 -12.18 3.63
CA VAL A 17 2.44 -12.89 4.15
C VAL A 17 3.71 -12.25 3.61
N SER A 18 4.74 -12.11 4.44
CA SER A 18 5.99 -11.44 4.05
C SER A 18 6.82 -12.22 3.01
N LEU A 19 6.69 -13.54 2.97
CA LEU A 19 7.32 -14.40 1.97
C LEU A 19 6.31 -15.37 1.35
N SER A 20 6.08 -15.26 0.05
CA SER A 20 5.34 -16.27 -0.71
C SER A 20 6.24 -17.46 -1.06
N PRO A 21 5.68 -18.65 -1.44
CA PRO A 21 6.46 -19.76 -1.96
C PRO A 21 7.33 -19.37 -3.16
N GLU A 22 6.83 -18.54 -4.08
CA GLU A 22 7.58 -18.06 -5.23
C GLU A 22 8.79 -17.22 -4.84
N THR A 23 8.61 -16.27 -3.91
CA THR A 23 9.70 -15.42 -3.40
C THR A 23 10.72 -16.27 -2.66
N SER A 24 10.28 -17.23 -1.84
CA SER A 24 11.13 -18.18 -1.12
C SER A 24 11.99 -19.00 -2.08
N LYS A 25 11.42 -19.47 -3.20
CA LYS A 25 12.16 -20.18 -4.25
C LYS A 25 13.29 -19.33 -4.84
N LYS A 26 13.05 -18.03 -5.04
CA LYS A 26 14.08 -17.10 -5.55
C LYS A 26 15.23 -16.92 -4.56
N LEU A 27 14.92 -16.88 -3.26
CA LEU A 27 15.94 -16.80 -2.20
C LEU A 27 16.77 -18.08 -2.10
N ILE A 28 16.13 -19.24 -2.15
CA ILE A 28 16.81 -20.55 -2.10
C ILE A 28 17.76 -20.71 -3.29
N LYS A 29 17.39 -20.28 -4.49
CA LYS A 29 18.27 -20.27 -5.66
C LYS A 29 19.54 -19.42 -5.46
N LYS A 30 19.52 -18.46 -4.53
CA LYS A 30 20.68 -17.64 -4.13
C LYS A 30 21.45 -18.23 -2.95
N ASN A 31 21.27 -19.51 -2.64
CA ASN A 31 21.89 -20.21 -1.51
C ASN A 31 21.52 -19.60 -0.13
N ILE A 32 20.29 -19.10 0.02
CA ILE A 32 19.75 -18.62 1.29
C ILE A 32 18.82 -19.70 1.84
N LYS A 33 18.98 -20.06 3.11
CA LYS A 33 18.03 -20.94 3.79
C LYS A 33 16.78 -20.16 4.14
N VAL A 34 15.61 -20.76 3.93
CA VAL A 34 14.32 -20.15 4.26
C VAL A 34 13.58 -21.03 5.26
N PHE A 35 13.18 -20.43 6.36
CA PHE A 35 12.35 -21.03 7.40
C PHE A 35 11.04 -20.27 7.46
N VAL A 36 9.92 -20.97 7.56
CA VAL A 36 8.62 -20.31 7.77
C VAL A 36 7.91 -20.96 8.95
N GLN A 37 7.16 -20.17 9.68
CA GLN A 37 6.30 -20.69 10.73
C GLN A 37 5.14 -21.47 10.10
N GLU A 38 4.76 -22.56 10.70
CA GLU A 38 3.64 -23.38 10.28
C GLU A 38 2.38 -22.54 10.07
N ASN A 39 1.73 -22.73 8.92
CA ASN A 39 0.50 -22.03 8.51
C ASN A 39 0.65 -20.50 8.30
N CYS A 40 1.87 -19.96 8.17
CA CYS A 40 2.07 -18.52 7.99
C CYS A 40 1.41 -17.95 6.72
N GLY A 41 1.32 -18.75 5.67
CA GLY A 41 0.74 -18.34 4.38
C GLY A 41 -0.74 -18.66 4.17
N LEU A 42 -1.41 -19.32 5.13
CA LEU A 42 -2.78 -19.81 4.93
C LEU A 42 -3.77 -18.70 4.56
N LYS A 43 -3.70 -17.55 5.23
CA LYS A 43 -4.56 -16.41 4.93
C LYS A 43 -4.32 -15.83 3.52
N SER A 44 -3.11 -16.00 2.99
CA SER A 44 -2.73 -15.60 1.61
C SER A 44 -3.01 -16.70 0.57
N GLY A 45 -3.63 -17.82 0.96
CA GLY A 45 -3.93 -18.95 0.07
C GLY A 45 -2.79 -19.95 -0.12
N PHE A 46 -1.69 -19.85 0.67
CA PHE A 46 -0.56 -20.76 0.61
C PHE A 46 -0.56 -21.72 1.79
N ASN A 47 -0.62 -23.03 1.53
CA ASN A 47 -0.50 -24.05 2.57
C ASN A 47 0.97 -24.46 2.81
N ASN A 48 1.23 -25.23 3.87
CA ASN A 48 2.60 -25.66 4.21
C ASN A 48 3.29 -26.43 3.07
N LYS A 49 2.53 -27.27 2.32
CA LYS A 49 3.10 -28.04 1.19
C LYS A 49 3.60 -27.17 0.07
N ASP A 50 2.95 -26.01 -0.17
CA ASP A 50 3.38 -25.08 -1.22
C ASP A 50 4.79 -24.54 -0.92
N TYR A 51 5.12 -24.32 0.36
CA TYR A 51 6.45 -23.92 0.81
C TYR A 51 7.43 -25.09 0.75
N GLU A 52 7.06 -26.28 1.24
CA GLU A 52 7.90 -27.48 1.21
C GLU A 52 8.31 -27.86 -0.21
N ASN A 53 7.39 -27.79 -1.16
CA ASN A 53 7.61 -28.08 -2.59
C ASN A 53 8.70 -27.21 -3.23
N VAL A 54 8.98 -26.03 -2.67
CA VAL A 54 10.04 -25.13 -3.16
C VAL A 54 11.31 -25.18 -2.31
N GLY A 55 11.37 -26.08 -1.31
CA GLY A 55 12.56 -26.30 -0.47
C GLY A 55 12.62 -25.46 0.80
N VAL A 56 11.51 -24.87 1.22
CA VAL A 56 11.40 -24.15 2.51
C VAL A 56 11.21 -25.15 3.64
N LYS A 57 11.84 -24.88 4.79
CA LYS A 57 11.65 -25.67 6.00
C LYS A 57 10.58 -25.06 6.89
N ILE A 58 9.55 -25.84 7.21
CA ILE A 58 8.48 -25.46 8.12
C ILE A 58 8.91 -25.69 9.56
N LEU A 59 8.68 -24.72 10.43
CA LEU A 59 8.90 -24.79 11.88
C LEU A 59 7.61 -24.49 12.63
N LYS A 60 7.38 -25.18 13.74
CA LYS A 60 6.09 -25.12 14.46
C LYS A 60 5.87 -23.83 15.21
N SER A 61 6.91 -23.24 15.79
CA SER A 61 6.77 -22.06 16.65
C SER A 61 7.58 -20.88 16.13
N SER A 62 7.18 -19.67 16.54
CA SER A 62 7.88 -18.42 16.26
C SER A 62 9.31 -18.42 16.81
N GLU A 63 9.48 -18.95 18.03
CA GLU A 63 10.79 -19.05 18.68
C GLU A 63 11.76 -19.91 17.84
N SER A 64 11.27 -21.06 17.36
CA SER A 64 12.09 -21.93 16.52
C SER A 64 12.48 -21.25 15.20
N VAL A 65 11.60 -20.46 14.59
CA VAL A 65 11.94 -19.68 13.39
C VAL A 65 12.97 -18.62 13.70
N ILE A 66 12.80 -17.88 14.81
CA ILE A 66 13.73 -16.84 15.25
C ILE A 66 15.11 -17.44 15.53
N GLU A 67 15.19 -18.54 16.27
CA GLU A 67 16.45 -19.18 16.62
C GLU A 67 17.24 -19.62 15.39
N ASN A 68 16.56 -20.20 14.39
CA ASN A 68 17.19 -20.76 13.19
C ASN A 68 17.47 -19.74 12.08
N SER A 69 17.08 -18.48 12.24
CA SER A 69 17.19 -17.45 11.19
C SER A 69 18.13 -16.31 11.60
N ASP A 70 18.92 -15.81 10.67
CA ASP A 70 19.73 -14.59 10.83
C ASP A 70 18.90 -13.33 10.61
N ILE A 71 17.94 -13.41 9.69
CA ILE A 71 17.04 -12.33 9.31
C ILE A 71 15.59 -12.78 9.52
N ILE A 72 14.79 -11.94 10.16
CA ILE A 72 13.34 -12.16 10.33
C ILE A 72 12.60 -11.11 9.50
N ILE A 73 11.62 -11.55 8.71
CA ILE A 73 10.81 -10.68 7.85
C ILE A 73 9.36 -10.76 8.29
N SER A 74 8.71 -9.60 8.42
CA SER A 74 7.29 -9.47 8.72
C SER A 74 6.64 -8.37 7.88
N VAL A 75 5.31 -8.43 7.73
CA VAL A 75 4.50 -7.35 7.12
C VAL A 75 4.18 -6.31 8.17
N ASN A 76 3.65 -6.76 9.30
CA ASN A 76 3.25 -5.92 10.43
C ASN A 76 4.26 -5.98 11.57
N PRO A 77 4.17 -5.06 12.55
CA PRO A 77 4.92 -5.17 13.78
C PRO A 77 4.69 -6.55 14.43
N LEU A 78 5.77 -7.21 14.79
CA LEU A 78 5.69 -8.53 15.41
C LEU A 78 5.32 -8.37 16.89
N ASP A 79 4.34 -9.15 17.32
CA ASP A 79 4.02 -9.32 18.74
C ASP A 79 4.99 -10.33 19.36
N ILE A 80 6.22 -9.89 19.55
CA ILE A 80 7.31 -10.68 20.11
C ILE A 80 7.83 -9.97 21.34
N GLU A 81 7.93 -10.71 22.44
CA GLU A 81 8.69 -10.26 23.57
C GLU A 81 10.20 -10.42 23.29
N TYR A 82 10.80 -9.40 22.67
CA TYR A 82 12.21 -9.40 22.27
C TYR A 82 13.16 -9.74 23.44
N GLU A 83 12.76 -9.36 24.65
CA GLU A 83 13.51 -9.63 25.89
C GLU A 83 13.62 -11.13 26.19
N LYS A 84 12.63 -11.93 25.78
CA LYS A 84 12.62 -13.38 25.96
C LYS A 84 13.49 -14.12 24.95
N ILE A 85 13.92 -13.45 23.86
CA ILE A 85 14.90 -14.06 22.97
C ILE A 85 16.20 -14.26 23.73
N SER A 86 16.70 -15.50 23.73
CA SER A 86 17.88 -15.89 24.51
C SER A 86 19.02 -14.89 24.38
N LYS A 87 19.63 -14.52 25.50
CA LYS A 87 20.81 -13.63 25.54
C LYS A 87 22.01 -14.20 24.77
N ASN A 88 22.05 -15.50 24.57
CA ASN A 88 23.09 -16.18 23.79
C ASN A 88 22.78 -16.21 22.27
N THR A 89 21.64 -15.68 21.86
CA THR A 89 21.28 -15.61 20.45
C THR A 89 22.17 -14.58 19.75
N LYS A 90 22.77 -14.96 18.61
CA LYS A 90 23.50 -14.03 17.76
C LYS A 90 22.64 -12.83 17.41
N SER A 91 23.24 -11.68 17.19
CA SER A 91 22.53 -10.49 16.69
C SER A 91 21.71 -10.85 15.46
N LYS A 92 20.45 -10.42 15.45
CA LYS A 92 19.50 -10.68 14.37
C LYS A 92 19.08 -9.39 13.69
N ILE A 93 18.66 -9.52 12.44
CA ILE A 93 18.11 -8.40 11.65
C ILE A 93 16.62 -8.64 11.50
N PHE A 94 15.81 -7.65 11.87
CA PHE A 94 14.37 -7.64 11.65
C PHE A 94 14.06 -6.67 10.52
N ILE A 95 13.29 -7.12 9.52
CA ILE A 95 12.89 -6.33 8.35
C ILE A 95 11.37 -6.33 8.26
N GLY A 96 10.74 -5.16 8.28
CA GLY A 96 9.29 -5.04 8.23
C GLY A 96 8.80 -3.61 8.42
N ASN A 97 7.50 -3.47 8.56
CA ASN A 97 6.88 -2.22 9.00
C ASN A 97 6.71 -2.28 10.53
N PHE A 98 7.36 -1.41 11.26
CA PHE A 98 7.38 -1.48 12.73
C PHE A 98 6.62 -0.34 13.41
N ASN A 99 6.28 0.73 12.72
CA ASN A 99 5.60 1.92 13.27
C ASN A 99 6.29 2.45 14.55
N PHE A 100 7.62 2.43 14.58
CA PHE A 100 8.35 2.86 15.76
C PHE A 100 8.10 4.33 16.10
N ASN A 101 7.37 4.58 17.17
CA ASN A 101 7.25 5.89 17.80
C ASN A 101 8.51 6.22 18.61
N ASN A 102 9.67 6.36 17.92
CA ASN A 102 10.96 6.80 18.47
C ASN A 102 11.72 5.86 19.43
N SER A 103 11.27 4.65 19.70
CA SER A 103 12.01 3.68 20.52
C SER A 103 12.24 2.38 19.76
N ILE A 104 13.51 1.92 19.76
CA ILE A 104 13.86 0.58 19.28
C ILE A 104 13.54 -0.41 20.40
N PRO A 105 12.79 -1.49 20.13
CA PRO A 105 12.35 -2.44 21.15
C PRO A 105 13.51 -3.10 21.93
N ASP A 106 14.60 -3.39 21.24
CA ASP A 106 15.79 -4.03 21.84
C ASP A 106 17.04 -3.63 21.07
N SER A 107 18.02 -3.03 21.76
CA SER A 107 19.29 -2.57 21.18
C SER A 107 20.24 -3.71 20.75
N ARG A 108 19.96 -4.95 21.14
CA ARG A 108 20.73 -6.13 20.71
C ARG A 108 20.52 -6.47 19.24
N PHE A 109 19.44 -6.00 18.64
CA PHE A 109 19.02 -6.35 17.28
C PHE A 109 19.08 -5.15 16.33
N THR A 110 19.19 -5.44 15.05
CA THR A 110 19.11 -4.44 13.99
C THR A 110 17.71 -4.45 13.39
N PHE A 111 17.07 -3.29 13.28
CA PHE A 111 15.77 -3.14 12.67
C PHE A 111 15.88 -2.33 11.36
N LEU A 112 15.42 -2.91 10.26
CA LEU A 112 15.28 -2.24 8.98
C LEU A 112 13.79 -1.92 8.76
N ALA A 113 13.39 -0.74 9.19
CA ALA A 113 12.02 -0.26 9.12
C ALA A 113 11.69 0.20 7.69
N LEU A 114 10.86 -0.57 6.99
CA LEU A 114 10.55 -0.35 5.57
C LEU A 114 9.74 0.94 5.36
N GLU A 115 8.97 1.38 6.34
CA GLU A 115 8.24 2.65 6.32
C GLU A 115 9.17 3.89 6.36
N ARG A 116 10.44 3.70 6.70
CA ARG A 116 11.46 4.76 6.74
C ARG A 116 12.37 4.80 5.52
N ILE A 117 12.11 3.94 4.53
CA ILE A 117 12.87 3.97 3.27
C ILE A 117 12.65 5.32 2.57
N PRO A 118 13.73 6.03 2.19
CA PRO A 118 13.60 7.33 1.54
C PRO A 118 12.97 7.20 0.15
N ARG A 119 12.13 8.16 -0.24
CA ARG A 119 11.49 8.20 -1.56
C ARG A 119 12.42 8.74 -2.63
N ILE A 120 13.38 7.93 -3.01
CA ILE A 120 14.34 8.20 -4.08
C ILE A 120 14.24 7.11 -5.16
N ALA A 121 14.61 7.42 -6.38
CA ALA A 121 14.50 6.48 -7.53
C ALA A 121 15.14 5.11 -7.25
N ARG A 122 16.30 5.08 -6.59
CA ARG A 122 17.01 3.85 -6.23
C ARG A 122 16.22 2.95 -5.26
N ALA A 123 15.38 3.53 -4.43
CA ALA A 123 14.63 2.83 -3.38
C ALA A 123 13.21 2.43 -3.82
N GLN A 124 12.73 2.83 -5.00
CA GLN A 124 11.37 2.54 -5.47
C GLN A 124 11.01 1.07 -5.48
N SER A 125 11.98 0.19 -5.78
CA SER A 125 11.75 -1.26 -5.76
C SER A 125 11.52 -1.85 -4.37
N MET A 126 11.82 -1.09 -3.31
CA MET A 126 11.67 -1.46 -1.90
C MET A 126 10.56 -0.64 -1.21
N ASP A 127 9.87 0.24 -1.93
CA ASP A 127 8.82 1.12 -1.38
C ASP A 127 7.53 0.34 -1.16
N ILE A 128 7.34 -0.11 0.08
CA ILE A 128 6.13 -0.82 0.50
C ILE A 128 4.90 0.09 0.53
N LEU A 129 5.07 1.39 0.75
CA LEU A 129 3.95 2.34 0.80
C LEU A 129 3.33 2.49 -0.59
N SER A 130 4.16 2.65 -1.62
CA SER A 130 3.68 2.75 -3.01
C SER A 130 3.03 1.46 -3.49
N SER A 131 3.61 0.28 -3.19
CA SER A 131 3.01 -0.99 -3.59
C SER A 131 1.64 -1.21 -2.94
N GLN A 132 1.49 -0.90 -1.66
CA GLN A 132 0.20 -1.02 -0.95
C GLN A 132 -0.80 0.06 -1.38
N ALA A 133 -0.34 1.29 -1.64
CA ALA A 133 -1.18 2.36 -2.16
C ALA A 133 -1.78 2.00 -3.54
N SER A 134 -1.01 1.33 -4.40
CA SER A 134 -1.51 0.83 -5.69
C SER A 134 -2.66 -0.17 -5.49
N ILE A 135 -2.51 -1.12 -4.56
CA ILE A 135 -3.58 -2.08 -4.23
C ILE A 135 -4.81 -1.36 -3.66
N ALA A 136 -4.61 -0.38 -2.78
CA ALA A 136 -5.70 0.40 -2.20
C ALA A 136 -6.50 1.16 -3.29
N GLY A 137 -5.80 1.79 -4.26
CA GLY A 137 -6.43 2.47 -5.39
C GLY A 137 -7.20 1.51 -6.29
N TYR A 138 -6.67 0.34 -6.57
CA TYR A 138 -7.38 -0.72 -7.30
C TYR A 138 -8.65 -1.16 -6.56
N GLN A 139 -8.51 -1.52 -5.29
CA GLN A 139 -9.62 -2.02 -4.47
C GLN A 139 -10.72 -0.96 -4.28
N SER A 140 -10.37 0.31 -4.08
CA SER A 140 -11.35 1.40 -3.96
C SER A 140 -12.23 1.53 -5.22
N SER A 141 -11.65 1.33 -6.40
CA SER A 141 -12.38 1.34 -7.67
C SER A 141 -13.37 0.18 -7.78
N LEU A 142 -12.97 -1.03 -7.36
CA LEU A 142 -13.84 -2.19 -7.36
C LEU A 142 -14.98 -2.04 -6.35
N LEU A 143 -14.71 -1.51 -5.16
CA LEU A 143 -15.72 -1.19 -4.16
C LEU A 143 -16.70 -0.16 -4.68
N ALA A 144 -16.21 0.92 -5.33
CA ALA A 144 -17.06 1.91 -5.96
C ALA A 144 -17.97 1.30 -7.02
N ALA A 145 -17.43 0.45 -7.89
CA ALA A 145 -18.21 -0.24 -8.92
C ALA A 145 -19.26 -1.20 -8.35
N ASN A 146 -18.94 -1.88 -7.25
CA ASN A 146 -19.86 -2.82 -6.61
C ASN A 146 -21.01 -2.14 -5.85
N HIS A 147 -20.72 -1.01 -5.21
CA HIS A 147 -21.71 -0.30 -4.39
C HIS A 147 -22.56 0.73 -5.16
N LEU A 148 -22.01 1.27 -6.27
CA LEU A 148 -22.74 2.26 -7.07
C LEU A 148 -23.88 1.57 -7.83
N LYS A 149 -25.11 2.07 -7.65
CA LYS A 149 -26.30 1.58 -8.36
C LYS A 149 -26.39 2.18 -9.77
N LYS A 150 -25.29 2.22 -10.49
CA LYS A 150 -25.16 2.77 -11.84
C LYS A 150 -24.02 2.07 -12.57
N TYR A 151 -24.17 1.86 -13.87
CA TYR A 151 -23.11 1.30 -14.69
C TYR A 151 -21.91 2.25 -14.78
N PHE A 152 -20.72 1.71 -14.68
CA PHE A 152 -19.49 2.47 -14.95
C PHE A 152 -19.40 2.84 -16.42
N PRO A 153 -19.51 1.87 -17.38
CA PRO A 153 -19.43 2.20 -18.80
C PRO A 153 -20.73 2.84 -19.32
N MET A 154 -20.61 3.52 -20.44
CA MET A 154 -21.75 3.85 -21.27
C MET A 154 -22.32 2.57 -21.89
N LEU A 155 -23.62 2.42 -21.84
CA LEU A 155 -24.32 1.33 -22.52
C LEU A 155 -25.32 1.89 -23.54
N ILE A 156 -25.35 1.25 -24.72
CA ILE A 156 -26.34 1.54 -25.75
C ILE A 156 -27.20 0.29 -25.89
N THR A 157 -28.50 0.45 -25.66
CA THR A 157 -29.49 -0.62 -25.75
C THR A 157 -30.59 -0.24 -26.72
N ALA A 158 -31.44 -1.20 -27.10
CA ALA A 158 -32.61 -0.91 -27.91
C ALA A 158 -33.60 0.10 -27.23
N ALA A 159 -33.59 0.17 -25.90
CA ALA A 159 -34.40 1.09 -25.10
C ALA A 159 -33.76 2.46 -24.91
N GLY A 160 -32.53 2.70 -25.38
CA GLY A 160 -31.86 3.99 -25.26
C GLY A 160 -30.40 3.88 -24.74
N THR A 161 -29.82 5.03 -24.44
CA THR A 161 -28.43 5.16 -23.98
C THR A 161 -28.37 5.42 -22.47
N ILE A 162 -27.59 4.64 -21.76
CA ILE A 162 -27.26 4.84 -20.33
C ILE A 162 -25.91 5.55 -20.26
N SER A 163 -25.89 6.73 -19.67
CA SER A 163 -24.66 7.50 -19.49
C SER A 163 -23.71 6.83 -18.50
N PRO A 164 -22.39 6.90 -18.72
CA PRO A 164 -21.40 6.33 -17.80
C PRO A 164 -21.39 7.03 -16.45
N ALA A 165 -20.94 6.31 -15.42
CA ALA A 165 -20.74 6.91 -14.11
C ALA A 165 -19.67 8.01 -14.15
N LYS A 166 -19.87 9.06 -13.35
CA LYS A 166 -18.94 10.17 -13.14
C LYS A 166 -18.22 9.95 -11.83
N ILE A 167 -16.93 9.68 -11.88
CA ILE A 167 -16.10 9.42 -10.71
C ILE A 167 -15.15 10.61 -10.51
N LEU A 168 -15.14 11.17 -9.31
CA LEU A 168 -14.15 12.15 -8.89
C LEU A 168 -13.13 11.47 -7.98
N VAL A 169 -11.84 11.61 -8.30
CA VAL A 169 -10.74 11.13 -7.47
C VAL A 169 -9.99 12.34 -6.91
N ILE A 170 -9.95 12.45 -5.58
CA ILE A 170 -9.26 13.52 -4.85
C ILE A 170 -7.93 12.99 -4.32
N GLY A 171 -6.84 13.54 -4.81
CA GLY A 171 -5.47 13.09 -4.60
C GLY A 171 -4.97 12.24 -5.78
N ALA A 172 -3.92 12.69 -6.47
CA ALA A 172 -3.30 12.01 -7.61
C ALA A 172 -1.91 11.44 -7.24
N GLY A 173 -1.80 10.87 -6.04
CA GLY A 173 -0.66 10.01 -5.66
C GLY A 173 -0.82 8.61 -6.27
N VAL A 174 0.02 7.64 -5.84
CA VAL A 174 -0.01 6.27 -6.35
C VAL A 174 -1.41 5.63 -6.27
N ALA A 175 -2.09 5.77 -5.13
CA ALA A 175 -3.45 5.24 -4.95
C ALA A 175 -4.45 5.93 -5.89
N GLY A 176 -4.40 7.27 -5.98
CA GLY A 176 -5.32 8.04 -6.83
C GLY A 176 -5.13 7.75 -8.31
N LEU A 177 -3.90 7.71 -8.80
CA LEU A 177 -3.60 7.37 -10.19
C LEU A 177 -4.05 5.94 -10.52
N GLN A 178 -3.84 4.99 -9.61
CA GLN A 178 -4.34 3.63 -9.80
C GLN A 178 -5.87 3.57 -9.79
N ALA A 179 -6.53 4.34 -8.92
CA ALA A 179 -7.99 4.44 -8.91
C ALA A 179 -8.53 5.04 -10.22
N ILE A 180 -7.91 6.14 -10.71
CA ILE A 180 -8.26 6.76 -11.98
C ILE A 180 -8.12 5.74 -13.12
N ALA A 181 -6.96 5.08 -13.23
CA ALA A 181 -6.69 4.10 -14.26
C ALA A 181 -7.70 2.94 -14.25
N THR A 182 -8.04 2.43 -13.05
CA THR A 182 -8.96 1.30 -12.90
C THR A 182 -10.40 1.72 -13.23
N CYS A 183 -10.89 2.84 -12.69
CA CYS A 183 -12.22 3.35 -13.00
C CYS A 183 -12.39 3.66 -14.50
N ASN A 184 -11.36 4.23 -15.12
CA ASN A 184 -11.37 4.51 -16.57
C ASN A 184 -11.44 3.21 -17.38
N ARG A 185 -10.66 2.17 -17.02
CA ARG A 185 -10.73 0.84 -17.66
C ARG A 185 -12.07 0.17 -17.50
N LEU A 186 -12.76 0.41 -16.38
CA LEU A 186 -14.14 -0.04 -16.16
C LEU A 186 -15.18 0.78 -16.94
N GLY A 187 -14.75 1.83 -17.64
CA GLY A 187 -15.56 2.62 -18.57
C GLY A 187 -16.23 3.85 -17.95
N ALA A 188 -15.88 4.23 -16.73
CA ALA A 188 -16.37 5.44 -16.09
C ALA A 188 -15.74 6.72 -16.71
N ARG A 189 -16.43 7.85 -16.58
CA ARG A 189 -15.83 9.18 -16.80
C ARG A 189 -15.13 9.62 -15.52
N VAL A 190 -13.81 9.66 -15.56
CA VAL A 190 -13.00 9.93 -14.37
C VAL A 190 -12.39 11.32 -14.41
N THR A 191 -12.59 12.08 -13.34
CA THR A 191 -11.94 13.37 -13.10
C THR A 191 -11.03 13.22 -11.90
N GLY A 192 -9.75 13.60 -12.03
CA GLY A 192 -8.76 13.61 -10.95
C GLY A 192 -8.45 15.03 -10.50
N PHE A 193 -8.32 15.22 -9.21
CA PHE A 193 -7.88 16.47 -8.60
C PHE A 193 -6.67 16.24 -7.69
N ASP A 194 -5.70 17.11 -7.78
CA ASP A 194 -4.57 17.22 -6.83
C ASP A 194 -4.17 18.68 -6.68
N ILE A 195 -3.64 19.03 -5.51
CA ILE A 195 -3.15 20.39 -5.25
C ILE A 195 -1.82 20.68 -5.96
N ARG A 196 -1.15 19.65 -6.47
CA ARG A 196 0.10 19.74 -7.23
C ARG A 196 -0.20 19.74 -8.72
N GLU A 197 0.05 20.85 -9.38
CA GLU A 197 -0.15 20.95 -10.84
C GLU A 197 0.70 19.93 -11.62
N SER A 198 1.88 19.58 -11.09
CA SER A 198 2.79 18.59 -11.70
C SER A 198 2.16 17.19 -11.87
N THR A 199 1.01 16.89 -11.22
CA THR A 199 0.29 15.62 -11.37
C THR A 199 -0.65 15.60 -12.58
N LYS A 200 -0.89 16.71 -13.25
CA LYS A 200 -1.80 16.83 -14.40
C LYS A 200 -1.46 15.81 -15.49
N GLU A 201 -0.21 15.81 -15.96
CA GLU A 201 0.24 14.87 -17.01
C GLU A 201 0.06 13.41 -16.58
N GLN A 202 0.28 13.12 -15.30
CA GLN A 202 0.11 11.77 -14.76
C GLN A 202 -1.36 11.33 -14.79
N VAL A 203 -2.29 12.20 -14.39
CA VAL A 203 -3.73 11.94 -14.43
C VAL A 203 -4.20 11.70 -15.87
N GLU A 204 -3.77 12.55 -16.80
CA GLU A 204 -4.13 12.44 -18.22
C GLU A 204 -3.53 11.18 -18.85
N SER A 205 -2.31 10.80 -18.50
CA SER A 205 -1.64 9.61 -19.01
C SER A 205 -2.35 8.30 -18.66
N VAL A 206 -3.09 8.28 -17.55
CA VAL A 206 -3.89 7.11 -17.13
C VAL A 206 -5.37 7.19 -17.55
N GLY A 207 -5.71 8.17 -18.39
CA GLY A 207 -7.02 8.33 -19.03
C GLY A 207 -8.03 9.11 -18.20
N GLY A 208 -7.61 9.79 -17.14
CA GLY A 208 -8.46 10.72 -16.39
C GLY A 208 -8.44 12.13 -16.98
N LYS A 209 -9.42 12.95 -16.63
CA LYS A 209 -9.40 14.39 -16.87
C LYS A 209 -8.90 15.09 -15.63
N PHE A 210 -7.89 15.94 -15.75
CA PHE A 210 -7.42 16.73 -14.61
C PHE A 210 -8.39 17.88 -14.33
N LEU A 211 -8.76 18.07 -13.07
CA LEU A 211 -9.60 19.16 -12.62
C LEU A 211 -8.74 20.38 -12.27
N GLU A 212 -8.76 21.38 -13.11
CA GLU A 212 -8.15 22.67 -12.83
C GLU A 212 -9.11 23.53 -12.04
N LEU A 213 -8.72 23.92 -10.83
CA LEU A 213 -9.41 24.95 -10.09
C LEU A 213 -8.66 26.28 -10.31
N ASN A 214 -9.40 27.38 -10.48
CA ASN A 214 -8.83 28.73 -10.60
C ASN A 214 -8.30 29.21 -9.25
N TYR A 215 -7.21 28.58 -8.79
CA TYR A 215 -6.56 28.96 -7.55
C TYR A 215 -5.04 28.68 -7.65
N GLU A 216 -4.23 29.32 -6.79
CA GLU A 216 -2.78 29.12 -6.81
C GLU A 216 -2.42 27.71 -6.30
N TYR A 217 -1.82 26.91 -7.17
CA TYR A 217 -1.32 25.59 -6.83
C TYR A 217 -0.07 25.70 -5.92
N ASP A 218 0.03 24.83 -4.94
CA ASP A 218 1.22 24.71 -4.11
C ASP A 218 2.18 23.66 -4.67
N ASP A 219 3.48 23.93 -4.55
CA ASP A 219 4.54 22.99 -4.90
C ASP A 219 4.57 21.83 -3.91
N SER A 220 5.06 20.69 -4.38
CA SER A 220 5.37 19.55 -3.53
C SER A 220 6.54 19.85 -2.59
N ASP A 221 6.60 19.16 -1.46
CA ASP A 221 7.77 19.16 -0.59
C ASP A 221 8.95 18.40 -1.22
N LYS A 222 10.11 18.37 -0.53
CA LYS A 222 11.31 17.66 -1.00
C LYS A 222 11.12 16.13 -1.13
N GLN A 223 10.05 15.57 -0.57
CA GLN A 223 9.71 14.14 -0.60
C GLN A 223 8.59 13.82 -1.59
N GLY A 224 8.09 14.81 -2.35
CA GLY A 224 7.03 14.65 -3.35
C GLY A 224 5.61 14.60 -2.78
N TYR A 225 5.43 14.94 -1.48
CA TYR A 225 4.12 15.15 -0.88
C TYR A 225 3.65 16.59 -1.08
N ALA A 226 2.34 16.77 -1.04
CA ALA A 226 1.75 18.10 -1.02
C ALA A 226 2.12 18.84 0.28
N LYS A 227 2.47 20.11 0.17
CA LYS A 227 2.69 20.98 1.34
C LYS A 227 1.38 21.21 2.08
N GLU A 228 1.48 21.45 3.38
CA GLU A 228 0.36 21.86 4.20
C GLU A 228 -0.13 23.24 3.79
N GLN A 229 -1.41 23.34 3.47
CA GLN A 229 -2.05 24.61 3.08
C GLN A 229 -2.57 25.36 4.29
N SER A 230 -2.67 26.70 4.17
CA SER A 230 -3.37 27.51 5.17
C SER A 230 -4.87 27.18 5.21
N LEU A 231 -5.50 27.38 6.36
CA LEU A 231 -6.94 27.11 6.53
C LEU A 231 -7.79 27.87 5.50
N ASP A 232 -7.49 29.12 5.23
CA ASP A 232 -8.21 29.94 4.24
C ASP A 232 -8.13 29.38 2.81
N LYS A 233 -6.96 28.80 2.45
CA LYS A 233 -6.78 28.13 1.15
C LYS A 233 -7.56 26.84 1.07
N GLN A 234 -7.60 26.07 2.16
CA GLN A 234 -8.39 24.83 2.24
C GLN A 234 -9.87 25.09 2.14
N GLU A 235 -10.39 26.10 2.82
CA GLU A 235 -11.82 26.46 2.75
C GLU A 235 -12.23 26.86 1.33
N LYS A 236 -11.48 27.72 0.66
CA LYS A 236 -11.74 28.11 -0.73
C LYS A 236 -11.69 26.90 -1.67
N GLN A 237 -10.70 26.02 -1.50
CA GLN A 237 -10.58 24.78 -2.27
C GLN A 237 -11.80 23.88 -2.08
N ASN A 238 -12.22 23.68 -0.82
CA ASN A 238 -13.39 22.85 -0.48
C ASN A 238 -14.67 23.43 -1.07
N GLU A 239 -14.86 24.76 -1.06
CA GLU A 239 -15.99 25.42 -1.69
C GLU A 239 -16.01 25.18 -3.20
N MET A 240 -14.87 25.32 -3.87
CA MET A 240 -14.74 25.06 -5.30
C MET A 240 -14.98 23.58 -5.65
N LEU A 241 -14.43 22.65 -4.86
CA LEU A 241 -14.61 21.22 -5.05
C LEU A 241 -16.05 20.78 -4.81
N SER A 242 -16.80 21.44 -3.94
CA SER A 242 -18.16 21.03 -3.56
C SER A 242 -19.08 20.87 -4.77
N LYS A 243 -18.97 21.73 -5.78
CA LYS A 243 -19.76 21.66 -7.03
C LYS A 243 -19.45 20.39 -7.83
N TYR A 244 -18.18 19.99 -7.85
CA TYR A 244 -17.76 18.77 -8.55
C TYR A 244 -18.15 17.52 -7.78
N ILE A 245 -18.06 17.57 -6.45
CA ILE A 245 -18.53 16.49 -5.57
C ILE A 245 -20.02 16.25 -5.80
N GLN A 246 -20.85 17.30 -5.76
CA GLN A 246 -22.30 17.21 -5.98
C GLN A 246 -22.69 16.68 -7.37
N SER A 247 -21.87 16.95 -8.39
CA SER A 247 -22.11 16.49 -9.76
C SER A 247 -21.55 15.10 -10.07
N SER A 248 -20.84 14.48 -9.15
CA SER A 248 -20.24 13.16 -9.28
C SER A 248 -21.17 12.09 -8.74
N ASP A 249 -21.14 10.89 -9.35
CA ASP A 249 -21.88 9.72 -8.87
C ASP A 249 -21.15 9.02 -7.72
N CYS A 250 -19.81 9.14 -7.69
CA CYS A 250 -18.95 8.60 -6.63
C CYS A 250 -17.70 9.45 -6.49
N VAL A 251 -17.21 9.57 -5.26
CA VAL A 251 -15.95 10.25 -4.92
C VAL A 251 -15.02 9.25 -4.25
N ILE A 252 -13.78 9.18 -4.72
CA ILE A 252 -12.72 8.39 -4.12
C ILE A 252 -11.66 9.36 -3.58
N THR A 253 -11.43 9.35 -2.28
CA THR A 253 -10.43 10.20 -1.64
C THR A 253 -9.18 9.39 -1.33
N THR A 254 -8.03 9.88 -1.78
CA THR A 254 -6.72 9.25 -1.56
C THR A 254 -5.66 10.22 -1.04
N ALA A 255 -6.05 11.46 -0.77
CA ALA A 255 -5.15 12.47 -0.23
C ALA A 255 -4.70 12.06 1.18
N SER A 256 -3.41 11.99 1.39
CA SER A 256 -2.79 11.62 2.67
C SER A 256 -1.53 12.41 2.90
N ILE A 257 -1.35 12.90 4.12
CA ILE A 257 -0.13 13.55 4.57
C ILE A 257 0.51 12.63 5.61
N PRO A 258 1.75 12.14 5.39
CA PRO A 258 2.41 11.24 6.32
C PRO A 258 2.49 11.80 7.74
N GLY A 259 2.07 11.00 8.72
CA GLY A 259 2.10 11.38 10.14
C GLY A 259 1.06 12.42 10.57
N LYS A 260 0.15 12.82 9.67
CA LYS A 260 -0.94 13.76 9.97
C LYS A 260 -2.30 13.17 9.63
N LYS A 261 -3.34 13.76 10.18
CA LYS A 261 -4.72 13.44 9.82
C LYS A 261 -4.97 13.81 8.36
N ALA A 262 -5.67 12.94 7.63
CA ALA A 262 -6.07 13.23 6.26
C ALA A 262 -6.92 14.51 6.19
N PRO A 263 -6.83 15.30 5.11
CA PRO A 263 -7.74 16.41 4.88
C PRO A 263 -9.20 15.93 4.89
N LEU A 264 -10.08 16.68 5.52
CA LEU A 264 -11.51 16.41 5.61
C LEU A 264 -12.26 17.26 4.62
#